data_c7b40e709616ee5f3998246ee43b0fd2
#
_entry.id   c7b40e709616ee5f3998246ee43b0fd2
#
_cell.length_a   1.000
_cell.length_b   1.000
_cell.length_c   1.000
_cell.angle_alpha   90.00
_cell.angle_beta   90.00
_cell.angle_gamma   90.00
#
_symmetry.space_group_name_H-M   'P 1'
#
loop_
_entity.id
_entity.type
_entity.pdbx_description
1 polymer ?
#
loop_
_entity_poly.entity_id
_entity_poly.type
_entity_poly.pdbx_seq_one_letter_code
_entity_poly.pdbx_strand_id
1 'polypeptide(L)'
;MSQTDNHGRIGPNAIIRVYEALNAQHDPRVTEAVFKRADLTAYLDALPEAMVPEAEVIALQQALRDELGISAARAVSREAGQRTGDYLLARRIPRPAQALLKLLPAKLASRTLLKAISRNAWTFIGTGHFAVLSDNPPRIEITYAPLCRDVQADEPVCDFYVGTFERLFRVLVHPNTVFTEIACQAMGDPTCLFEGRWS
;
A
#
# COMPACT_ATOMS: atom_id res chain seq x y z
N MET A 1 -9.02 21.35 5.98
CA MET A 1 -9.64 20.67 4.80
C MET A 1 -10.49 19.55 5.36
N SER A 2 -11.77 19.55 5.07
CA SER A 2 -12.74 18.56 5.57
C SER A 2 -12.48 17.20 4.91
N GLN A 3 -12.66 16.07 5.63
CA GLN A 3 -12.53 14.70 5.10
C GLN A 3 -13.45 14.44 3.88
N THR A 4 -14.52 15.22 3.72
CA THR A 4 -15.47 15.09 2.62
C THR A 4 -14.90 15.47 1.25
N ASP A 5 -13.87 16.31 1.18
CA ASP A 5 -13.31 16.78 -0.09
C ASP A 5 -12.33 15.78 -0.75
N ASN A 6 -11.97 14.70 -0.05
CA ASN A 6 -11.00 13.70 -0.53
C ASN A 6 -11.61 12.31 -0.82
N HIS A 7 -12.92 12.19 -0.82
CA HIS A 7 -13.58 10.92 -1.16
C HIS A 7 -13.22 10.48 -2.58
N GLY A 8 -12.76 9.22 -2.74
CA GLY A 8 -12.29 8.71 -4.03
C GLY A 8 -10.91 9.23 -4.48
N ARG A 9 -10.12 9.80 -3.57
CA ARG A 9 -8.74 10.21 -3.85
C ARG A 9 -7.74 9.46 -2.97
N ILE A 10 -6.55 9.23 -3.51
CA ILE A 10 -5.46 8.46 -2.86
C ILE A 10 -4.19 9.32 -2.85
N GLY A 11 -3.36 9.15 -1.84
CA GLY A 11 -2.08 9.84 -1.73
C GLY A 11 -1.15 9.54 -2.92
N PRO A 12 -0.35 10.51 -3.38
CA PRO A 12 0.43 10.40 -4.61
C PRO A 12 1.50 9.30 -4.57
N ASN A 13 1.87 8.81 -3.38
CA ASN A 13 2.83 7.71 -3.25
C ASN A 13 2.34 6.41 -3.92
N ALA A 14 1.04 6.22 -4.10
CA ALA A 14 0.50 5.07 -4.83
C ALA A 14 0.94 5.05 -6.32
N ILE A 15 1.29 6.22 -6.88
CA ILE A 15 1.86 6.34 -8.24
C ILE A 15 3.38 6.52 -8.17
N ILE A 16 3.89 7.46 -7.36
CA ILE A 16 5.31 7.78 -7.27
C ILE A 16 6.15 6.55 -6.95
N ARG A 17 5.73 5.75 -5.96
CA ARG A 17 6.52 4.59 -5.52
C ARG A 17 6.46 3.43 -6.50
N VAL A 18 5.38 3.29 -7.26
CA VAL A 18 5.32 2.33 -8.39
C VAL A 18 6.28 2.76 -9.49
N TYR A 19 6.29 4.03 -9.87
CA TYR A 19 7.26 4.59 -10.83
C TYR A 19 8.71 4.30 -10.40
N GLU A 20 9.05 4.60 -9.14
CA GLU A 20 10.39 4.37 -8.60
C GLU A 20 10.76 2.87 -8.56
N ALA A 21 9.81 2.00 -8.17
CA ALA A 21 10.05 0.56 -8.12
C ALA A 21 10.24 -0.04 -9.52
N LEU A 22 9.45 0.39 -10.50
CA LEU A 22 9.61 -0.01 -11.91
C LEU A 22 11.00 0.34 -12.42
N ASN A 23 11.41 1.61 -12.28
CA ASN A 23 12.73 2.07 -12.75
C ASN A 23 13.92 1.42 -12.01
N ALA A 24 13.69 0.92 -10.79
CA ALA A 24 14.74 0.20 -10.05
C ALA A 24 14.87 -1.27 -10.45
N GLN A 25 13.82 -1.90 -10.97
CA GLN A 25 13.76 -3.33 -11.26
C GLN A 25 13.75 -3.66 -12.75
N HIS A 26 13.36 -2.70 -13.60
CA HIS A 26 13.13 -2.91 -15.03
C HIS A 26 13.77 -1.81 -15.89
N ASP A 27 13.89 -2.09 -17.20
CA ASP A 27 14.27 -1.09 -18.19
C ASP A 27 13.25 0.07 -18.23
N PRO A 28 13.68 1.33 -18.40
CA PRO A 28 12.78 2.49 -18.49
C PRO A 28 11.64 2.35 -19.51
N ARG A 29 11.84 1.58 -20.58
CA ARG A 29 10.79 1.29 -21.57
C ARG A 29 9.60 0.53 -20.97
N VAL A 30 9.85 -0.31 -19.96
CA VAL A 30 8.78 -1.02 -19.24
C VAL A 30 7.96 -0.04 -18.44
N THR A 31 8.60 0.90 -17.75
CA THR A 31 7.90 1.98 -17.03
C THR A 31 7.03 2.80 -17.99
N GLU A 32 7.58 3.19 -19.14
CA GLU A 32 6.83 3.92 -20.17
C GLU A 32 5.62 3.11 -20.67
N ALA A 33 5.78 1.83 -20.96
CA ALA A 33 4.70 0.95 -21.42
C ALA A 33 3.57 0.82 -20.37
N VAL A 34 3.92 0.62 -19.10
CA VAL A 34 2.94 0.53 -17.99
C VAL A 34 2.18 1.85 -17.85
N PHE A 35 2.86 3.00 -17.81
CA PHE A 35 2.21 4.29 -17.67
C PHE A 35 1.37 4.68 -18.88
N LYS A 36 1.80 4.32 -20.08
CA LYS A 36 1.02 4.51 -21.31
C LYS A 36 -0.25 3.66 -21.30
N ARG A 37 -0.16 2.38 -20.90
CA ARG A 37 -1.33 1.51 -20.79
C ARG A 37 -2.33 2.01 -19.76
N ALA A 38 -1.86 2.62 -18.67
CA ALA A 38 -2.69 3.21 -17.63
C ALA A 38 -3.30 4.58 -18.02
N ASP A 39 -2.96 5.13 -19.17
CA ASP A 39 -3.30 6.51 -19.59
C ASP A 39 -2.74 7.59 -18.62
N LEU A 40 -1.53 7.35 -18.10
CA LEU A 40 -0.87 8.18 -17.09
C LEU A 40 0.48 8.75 -17.59
N THR A 41 0.65 8.91 -18.89
CA THR A 41 1.93 9.38 -19.49
C THR A 41 2.36 10.74 -18.97
N ALA A 42 1.44 11.62 -18.60
CA ALA A 42 1.76 12.92 -18.02
C ALA A 42 2.61 12.81 -16.73
N TYR A 43 2.50 11.70 -15.99
CA TYR A 43 3.31 11.46 -14.80
C TYR A 43 4.74 10.99 -15.09
N LEU A 44 5.07 10.66 -16.34
CA LEU A 44 6.45 10.41 -16.75
C LEU A 44 7.26 11.72 -16.83
N ASP A 45 6.59 12.83 -17.17
CA ASP A 45 7.19 14.16 -17.24
C ASP A 45 7.21 14.87 -15.88
N ALA A 46 6.13 14.73 -15.10
CA ALA A 46 5.98 15.35 -13.79
C ALA A 46 5.14 14.48 -12.85
N LEU A 47 5.78 13.90 -11.84
CA LEU A 47 5.12 13.07 -10.84
C LEU A 47 4.10 13.89 -10.00
N PRO A 48 3.00 13.26 -9.51
CA PRO A 48 1.95 13.97 -8.81
C PRO A 48 2.41 14.50 -7.44
N GLU A 49 2.13 15.78 -7.16
CA GLU A 49 2.45 16.42 -5.88
C GLU A 49 1.28 16.41 -4.88
N ALA A 50 0.06 16.20 -5.38
CA ALA A 50 -1.18 16.18 -4.60
C ALA A 50 -1.86 14.81 -4.66
N MET A 51 -2.94 14.64 -3.90
CA MET A 51 -3.76 13.43 -3.98
C MET A 51 -4.34 13.24 -5.38
N VAL A 52 -4.32 12.00 -5.86
CA VAL A 52 -4.78 11.60 -7.20
C VAL A 52 -6.15 10.90 -7.12
N PRO A 53 -6.95 10.89 -8.20
CA PRO A 53 -8.14 10.06 -8.29
C PRO A 53 -7.81 8.58 -8.06
N GLU A 54 -8.64 7.86 -7.32
CA GLU A 54 -8.41 6.41 -7.12
C GLU A 54 -8.45 5.61 -8.42
N ALA A 55 -9.20 6.10 -9.43
CA ALA A 55 -9.27 5.49 -10.75
C ALA A 55 -7.88 5.40 -11.42
N GLU A 56 -7.02 6.39 -11.23
CA GLU A 56 -5.65 6.38 -11.75
C GLU A 56 -4.79 5.30 -11.08
N VAL A 57 -4.97 5.10 -9.77
CA VAL A 57 -4.27 4.05 -9.03
C VAL A 57 -4.76 2.67 -9.46
N ILE A 58 -6.07 2.50 -9.65
CA ILE A 58 -6.67 1.27 -10.17
C ILE A 58 -6.11 0.96 -11.57
N ALA A 59 -6.14 1.95 -12.48
CA ALA A 59 -5.61 1.80 -13.84
C ALA A 59 -4.12 1.44 -13.85
N LEU A 60 -3.30 2.08 -13.00
CA LEU A 60 -1.88 1.78 -12.89
C LEU A 60 -1.63 0.35 -12.40
N GLN A 61 -2.35 -0.12 -11.39
CA GLN A 61 -2.21 -1.48 -10.88
C GLN A 61 -2.68 -2.53 -11.89
N GLN A 62 -3.74 -2.22 -12.67
CA GLN A 62 -4.18 -3.07 -13.77
C GLN A 62 -3.11 -3.14 -14.86
N ALA A 63 -2.62 -1.98 -15.34
CA ALA A 63 -1.58 -1.91 -16.36
C ALA A 63 -0.29 -2.64 -15.95
N LEU A 64 0.07 -2.57 -14.66
CA LEU A 64 1.23 -3.27 -14.11
C LEU A 64 1.09 -4.79 -14.28
N ARG A 65 -0.09 -5.35 -13.98
CA ARG A 65 -0.37 -6.79 -14.16
C ARG A 65 -0.43 -7.20 -15.62
N ASP A 66 -1.03 -6.36 -16.46
CA ASP A 66 -1.19 -6.63 -17.89
C ASP A 66 0.15 -6.63 -18.64
N GLU A 67 1.10 -5.75 -18.26
CA GLU A 67 2.42 -5.63 -18.90
C GLU A 67 3.42 -6.64 -18.36
N LEU A 68 3.38 -6.95 -17.06
CA LEU A 68 4.43 -7.74 -16.39
C LEU A 68 3.97 -9.17 -16.05
N GLY A 69 2.67 -9.42 -16.06
CA GLY A 69 2.09 -10.60 -15.43
C GLY A 69 2.02 -10.46 -13.89
N ILE A 70 1.21 -11.31 -13.26
CA ILE A 70 0.87 -11.18 -11.83
C ILE A 70 2.11 -11.24 -10.94
N SER A 71 2.99 -12.20 -11.13
CA SER A 71 4.15 -12.42 -10.26
C SER A 71 5.12 -11.23 -10.24
N ALA A 72 5.48 -10.68 -11.40
CA ALA A 72 6.37 -9.51 -11.47
C ALA A 72 5.67 -8.23 -10.99
N ALA A 73 4.39 -8.05 -11.30
CA ALA A 73 3.58 -6.95 -10.80
C ALA A 73 3.49 -6.93 -9.26
N ARG A 74 3.34 -8.09 -8.63
CA ARG A 74 3.39 -8.24 -7.17
C ARG A 74 4.73 -7.82 -6.59
N ALA A 75 5.85 -8.23 -7.21
CA ALA A 75 7.20 -7.84 -6.76
C ALA A 75 7.39 -6.32 -6.82
N VAL A 76 7.01 -5.67 -7.93
CA VAL A 76 7.03 -4.20 -8.06
C VAL A 76 6.13 -3.53 -7.04
N SER A 77 4.88 -4.02 -6.87
CA SER A 77 3.93 -3.47 -5.90
C SER A 77 4.44 -3.59 -4.46
N ARG A 78 5.06 -4.71 -4.10
CA ARG A 78 5.66 -4.92 -2.76
C ARG A 78 6.79 -3.95 -2.50
N GLU A 79 7.70 -3.77 -3.45
CA GLU A 79 8.79 -2.79 -3.37
C GLU A 79 8.24 -1.36 -3.25
N ALA A 80 7.26 -1.00 -4.07
CA ALA A 80 6.58 0.30 -4.00
C ALA A 80 5.94 0.53 -2.63
N GLY A 81 5.34 -0.51 -2.04
CA GLY A 81 4.81 -0.49 -0.68
C GLY A 81 5.90 -0.26 0.36
N GLN A 82 7.04 -0.94 0.27
CA GLN A 82 8.18 -0.74 1.17
C GLN A 82 8.72 0.70 1.10
N ARG A 83 8.89 1.24 -0.11
CA ARG A 83 9.29 2.65 -0.34
C ARG A 83 8.26 3.63 0.24
N THR A 84 6.96 3.29 0.17
CA THR A 84 5.91 4.08 0.82
C THR A 84 6.09 4.06 2.34
N GLY A 85 6.36 2.91 2.94
CA GLY A 85 6.68 2.78 4.36
C GLY A 85 7.88 3.65 4.76
N ASP A 86 8.96 3.64 3.97
CA ASP A 86 10.13 4.48 4.19
C ASP A 86 9.81 5.98 4.11
N TYR A 87 9.00 6.39 3.13
CA TYR A 87 8.53 7.77 3.04
C TYR A 87 7.72 8.18 4.27
N LEU A 88 6.80 7.32 4.74
CA LEU A 88 5.99 7.60 5.93
C LEU A 88 6.87 7.76 7.18
N LEU A 89 7.86 6.90 7.36
CA LEU A 89 8.85 7.00 8.44
C LEU A 89 9.69 8.28 8.36
N ALA A 90 10.12 8.66 7.17
CA ALA A 90 10.98 9.83 6.97
C ALA A 90 10.23 11.16 7.06
N ARG A 91 8.95 11.22 6.63
CA ARG A 91 8.24 12.48 6.36
C ARG A 91 6.92 12.66 7.09
N ARG A 92 6.25 11.59 7.53
CA ARG A 92 4.90 11.65 8.08
C ARG A 92 4.81 11.26 9.56
N ILE A 93 5.65 10.35 10.02
CA ILE A 93 5.66 9.91 11.42
C ILE A 93 6.75 10.70 12.17
N PRO A 94 6.39 11.57 13.14
CA PRO A 94 7.36 12.36 13.87
C PRO A 94 8.39 11.49 14.59
N ARG A 95 9.68 11.88 14.59
CA ARG A 95 10.75 11.13 15.26
C ARG A 95 10.47 10.80 16.74
N PRO A 96 9.90 11.70 17.56
CA PRO A 96 9.55 11.37 18.94
C PRO A 96 8.51 10.23 19.03
N ALA A 97 7.51 10.21 18.12
CA ALA A 97 6.52 9.15 18.08
C ALA A 97 7.15 7.80 17.69
N GLN A 98 8.09 7.80 16.74
CA GLN A 98 8.85 6.61 16.38
C GLN A 98 9.70 6.10 17.56
N ALA A 99 10.39 6.98 18.26
CA ALA A 99 11.19 6.61 19.44
C ALA A 99 10.30 5.99 20.54
N LEU A 100 9.13 6.59 20.80
CA LEU A 100 8.17 6.08 21.76
C LEU A 100 7.69 4.67 21.38
N LEU A 101 7.29 4.46 20.11
CA LEU A 101 6.82 3.15 19.63
C LEU A 101 7.89 2.07 19.80
N LYS A 102 9.16 2.37 19.51
CA LYS A 102 10.29 1.43 19.65
C LYS A 102 10.61 1.05 21.10
N LEU A 103 10.19 1.85 22.08
CA LEU A 103 10.37 1.58 23.51
C LEU A 103 9.23 0.76 24.10
N LEU A 104 8.07 0.69 23.42
CA LEU A 104 6.92 -0.06 23.89
C LEU A 104 7.10 -1.57 23.66
N PRO A 105 6.51 -2.43 24.50
CA PRO A 105 6.33 -3.84 24.15
C PRO A 105 5.61 -3.99 22.83
N ALA A 106 6.00 -4.94 21.98
CA ALA A 106 5.51 -5.10 20.61
C ALA A 106 3.97 -5.07 20.48
N LYS A 107 3.25 -5.71 21.42
CA LYS A 107 1.78 -5.67 21.46
C LYS A 107 1.21 -4.26 21.62
N LEU A 108 1.80 -3.43 22.48
CA LEU A 108 1.34 -2.04 22.70
C LEU A 108 1.74 -1.15 21.53
N ALA A 109 2.93 -1.34 20.98
CA ALA A 109 3.39 -0.66 19.77
C ALA A 109 2.47 -0.96 18.58
N SER A 110 2.14 -2.25 18.36
CA SER A 110 1.19 -2.71 17.33
C SER A 110 -0.15 -2.00 17.45
N ARG A 111 -0.79 -2.06 18.63
CA ARG A 111 -2.07 -1.40 18.88
C ARG A 111 -2.02 0.10 18.59
N THR A 112 -0.96 0.77 19.04
CA THR A 112 -0.78 2.22 18.85
C THR A 112 -0.58 2.58 17.38
N LEU A 113 0.25 1.80 16.67
CA LEU A 113 0.51 1.99 15.24
C LEU A 113 -0.76 1.73 14.43
N LEU A 114 -1.49 0.64 14.68
CA LEU A 114 -2.74 0.32 13.98
C LEU A 114 -3.80 1.42 14.17
N LYS A 115 -3.91 2.00 15.37
CA LYS A 115 -4.79 3.14 15.62
C LYS A 115 -4.39 4.38 14.81
N ALA A 116 -3.08 4.62 14.62
CA ALA A 116 -2.59 5.71 13.80
C ALA A 116 -2.85 5.44 12.31
N ILE A 117 -2.63 4.23 11.82
CA ILE A 117 -2.94 3.81 10.44
C ILE A 117 -4.44 3.98 10.17
N SER A 118 -5.31 3.47 11.03
CA SER A 118 -6.77 3.57 10.89
C SER A 118 -7.25 5.03 10.74
N ARG A 119 -6.68 5.95 11.53
CA ARG A 119 -7.03 7.39 11.45
C ARG A 119 -6.63 8.04 10.13
N ASN A 120 -5.67 7.47 9.43
CA ASN A 120 -5.14 7.99 8.16
C ASN A 120 -5.53 7.10 6.96
N ALA A 121 -6.37 6.09 7.16
CA ALA A 121 -6.71 5.12 6.12
C ALA A 121 -7.32 5.78 4.88
N TRP A 122 -8.09 6.85 5.04
CA TRP A 122 -8.66 7.66 3.97
C TRP A 122 -7.63 8.15 2.93
N THR A 123 -6.34 8.19 3.29
CA THR A 123 -5.27 8.60 2.37
C THR A 123 -4.86 7.52 1.38
N PHE A 124 -5.26 6.26 1.57
CA PHE A 124 -4.80 5.15 0.73
C PHE A 124 -5.89 4.14 0.34
N ILE A 125 -7.09 4.23 0.92
CA ILE A 125 -8.18 3.29 0.58
C ILE A 125 -9.17 3.86 -0.44
N GLY A 126 -9.09 5.15 -0.79
CA GLY A 126 -10.05 5.79 -1.70
C GLY A 126 -11.48 5.69 -1.19
N THR A 127 -12.36 5.04 -1.95
CA THR A 127 -13.75 4.73 -1.57
C THR A 127 -13.90 3.43 -0.78
N GLY A 128 -12.81 2.71 -0.52
CA GLY A 128 -12.83 1.47 0.26
C GLY A 128 -13.06 1.69 1.76
N HIS A 129 -13.15 0.59 2.51
CA HIS A 129 -13.28 0.60 3.95
C HIS A 129 -12.09 -0.10 4.60
N PHE A 130 -11.61 0.45 5.71
CA PHE A 130 -10.50 -0.06 6.48
C PHE A 130 -10.95 -0.40 7.89
N ALA A 131 -10.65 -1.61 8.35
CA ALA A 131 -10.90 -2.05 9.72
C ALA A 131 -9.69 -2.74 10.33
N VAL A 132 -9.50 -2.58 11.63
CA VAL A 132 -8.54 -3.35 12.43
C VAL A 132 -9.32 -4.42 13.17
N LEU A 133 -9.10 -5.68 12.85
CA LEU A 133 -9.79 -6.83 13.45
C LEU A 133 -9.09 -7.32 14.73
N SER A 134 -7.75 -7.22 14.77
CA SER A 134 -6.93 -7.62 15.92
C SER A 134 -5.63 -6.80 15.96
N ASP A 135 -5.09 -6.60 17.15
CA ASP A 135 -3.81 -5.93 17.35
C ASP A 135 -2.65 -6.90 17.70
N ASN A 136 -2.98 -8.18 18.03
CA ASN A 136 -1.98 -9.21 18.33
C ASN A 136 -2.54 -10.64 18.13
N PRO A 137 -2.22 -11.33 17.03
CA PRO A 137 -1.49 -10.82 15.86
C PRO A 137 -2.26 -9.68 15.18
N PRO A 138 -1.58 -8.68 14.58
CA PRO A 138 -2.26 -7.61 13.87
C PRO A 138 -2.99 -8.19 12.65
N ARG A 139 -4.29 -7.88 12.55
CA ARG A 139 -5.14 -8.22 11.42
C ARG A 139 -5.84 -6.97 10.91
N ILE A 140 -5.68 -6.71 9.63
CA ILE A 140 -6.22 -5.56 8.92
C ILE A 140 -7.14 -6.08 7.83
N GLU A 141 -8.34 -5.51 7.77
CA GLU A 141 -9.31 -5.77 6.71
C GLU A 141 -9.45 -4.53 5.83
N ILE A 142 -9.48 -4.73 4.51
CA ILE A 142 -9.82 -3.70 3.53
C ILE A 142 -10.88 -4.26 2.60
N THR A 143 -12.06 -3.61 2.54
CA THR A 143 -13.10 -3.91 1.57
C THR A 143 -13.14 -2.86 0.47
N TYR A 144 -13.51 -3.25 -0.75
CA TYR A 144 -13.44 -2.38 -1.92
C TYR A 144 -12.04 -1.79 -2.14
N ALA A 145 -11.02 -2.65 -1.95
CA ALA A 145 -9.63 -2.25 -2.07
C ALA A 145 -9.31 -1.80 -3.51
N PRO A 146 -8.81 -0.58 -3.72
CA PRO A 146 -8.53 -0.06 -5.07
C PRO A 146 -7.47 -0.88 -5.81
N LEU A 147 -6.55 -1.55 -5.10
CA LEU A 147 -5.45 -2.31 -5.72
C LEU A 147 -5.90 -3.57 -6.45
N CYS A 148 -7.05 -4.15 -6.06
CA CYS A 148 -7.60 -5.37 -6.65
C CYS A 148 -9.02 -5.20 -7.19
N ARG A 149 -9.49 -3.96 -7.32
CA ARG A 149 -10.85 -3.67 -7.82
C ARG A 149 -10.99 -4.17 -9.26
N ASP A 150 -12.09 -4.89 -9.52
CA ASP A 150 -12.44 -5.46 -10.82
C ASP A 150 -11.37 -6.43 -11.39
N VAL A 151 -10.59 -7.06 -10.50
CA VAL A 151 -9.56 -8.04 -10.83
C VAL A 151 -10.00 -9.43 -10.42
N GLN A 152 -9.71 -10.41 -11.29
CA GLN A 152 -9.78 -11.84 -10.96
C GLN A 152 -8.38 -12.44 -11.06
N ALA A 153 -7.96 -13.16 -10.03
CA ALA A 153 -6.65 -13.76 -9.93
C ALA A 153 -6.70 -15.03 -9.07
N ASP A 154 -5.77 -15.96 -9.32
CA ASP A 154 -5.63 -17.19 -8.53
C ASP A 154 -4.73 -17.01 -7.28
N GLU A 155 -4.19 -15.83 -7.10
CA GLU A 155 -3.33 -15.48 -5.97
C GLU A 155 -3.59 -14.03 -5.51
N PRO A 156 -3.25 -13.68 -4.24
CA PRO A 156 -3.42 -12.32 -3.72
C PRO A 156 -2.62 -11.29 -4.52
N VAL A 157 -3.16 -10.07 -4.70
CA VAL A 157 -2.53 -9.04 -5.56
C VAL A 157 -2.34 -7.68 -4.87
N CYS A 158 -2.59 -7.58 -3.55
CA CYS A 158 -2.48 -6.32 -2.82
C CYS A 158 -1.12 -6.13 -2.14
N ASP A 159 -0.04 -6.59 -2.77
CA ASP A 159 1.32 -6.58 -2.22
C ASP A 159 1.85 -5.19 -1.85
N PHE A 160 1.31 -4.11 -2.44
CA PHE A 160 1.63 -2.74 -2.03
C PHE A 160 1.26 -2.48 -0.55
N TYR A 161 0.08 -2.94 -0.12
CA TYR A 161 -0.31 -2.84 1.29
C TYR A 161 0.54 -3.73 2.17
N VAL A 162 0.81 -4.97 1.74
CA VAL A 162 1.70 -5.90 2.45
C VAL A 162 3.06 -5.26 2.68
N GLY A 163 3.70 -4.72 1.63
CA GLY A 163 5.00 -4.06 1.73
C GLY A 163 4.99 -2.85 2.67
N THR A 164 3.93 -2.02 2.59
CA THR A 164 3.79 -0.83 3.44
C THR A 164 3.63 -1.20 4.92
N PHE A 165 2.70 -2.12 5.25
CA PHE A 165 2.47 -2.53 6.63
C PHE A 165 3.70 -3.25 7.20
N GLU A 166 4.29 -4.17 6.45
CA GLU A 166 5.48 -4.89 6.88
C GLU A 166 6.62 -3.92 7.20
N ARG A 167 6.89 -2.94 6.33
CA ARG A 167 7.95 -1.96 6.54
C ARG A 167 7.75 -1.12 7.79
N LEU A 168 6.53 -0.62 8.00
CA LEU A 168 6.19 0.15 9.19
C LEU A 168 6.35 -0.68 10.47
N PHE A 169 5.84 -1.91 10.46
CA PHE A 169 5.91 -2.80 11.62
C PHE A 169 7.33 -3.26 11.93
N ARG A 170 8.15 -3.57 10.92
CA ARG A 170 9.56 -3.92 11.11
C ARG A 170 10.35 -2.82 11.80
N VAL A 171 10.07 -1.58 11.49
CA VAL A 171 10.80 -0.43 12.06
C VAL A 171 10.25 0.00 13.41
N LEU A 172 8.93 -0.07 13.62
CA LEU A 172 8.26 0.55 14.77
C LEU A 172 7.75 -0.43 15.82
N VAL A 173 7.62 -1.72 15.48
CA VAL A 173 7.02 -2.74 16.37
C VAL A 173 8.01 -3.87 16.65
N HIS A 174 8.41 -4.61 15.62
CA HIS A 174 9.32 -5.75 15.78
C HIS A 174 10.09 -6.05 14.48
N PRO A 175 11.44 -6.19 14.52
CA PRO A 175 12.27 -6.31 13.31
C PRO A 175 11.97 -7.55 12.46
N ASN A 176 11.49 -8.64 13.08
CA ASN A 176 11.16 -9.88 12.38
C ASN A 176 9.71 -9.92 11.90
N THR A 177 8.99 -8.80 11.88
CA THR A 177 7.60 -8.80 11.41
C THR A 177 7.52 -9.17 9.93
N VAL A 178 6.59 -10.09 9.62
CA VAL A 178 6.20 -10.47 8.26
C VAL A 178 4.69 -10.24 8.13
N PHE A 179 4.29 -9.57 7.07
CA PHE A 179 2.88 -9.43 6.69
C PHE A 179 2.56 -10.32 5.50
N THR A 180 1.37 -10.92 5.53
CA THR A 180 0.83 -11.74 4.44
C THR A 180 -0.62 -11.33 4.18
N GLU A 181 -1.01 -11.22 2.92
CA GLU A 181 -2.41 -11.15 2.52
C GLU A 181 -2.96 -12.58 2.52
N ILE A 182 -3.90 -12.88 3.42
CA ILE A 182 -4.44 -14.24 3.66
C ILE A 182 -5.83 -14.44 3.06
N ALA A 183 -6.47 -13.38 2.57
CA ALA A 183 -7.67 -13.38 1.74
C ALA A 183 -7.61 -12.16 0.81
N CYS A 184 -8.10 -12.29 -0.43
CA CYS A 184 -8.07 -11.22 -1.42
C CYS A 184 -9.35 -11.19 -2.25
N GLN A 185 -9.95 -10.01 -2.42
CA GLN A 185 -11.15 -9.83 -3.24
C GLN A 185 -10.93 -10.25 -4.70
N ALA A 186 -9.69 -10.15 -5.23
CA ALA A 186 -9.36 -10.66 -6.56
C ALA A 186 -9.50 -12.19 -6.68
N MET A 187 -9.43 -12.92 -5.57
CA MET A 187 -9.60 -14.38 -5.51
C MET A 187 -11.06 -14.79 -5.26
N GLY A 188 -11.97 -13.83 -5.15
CA GLY A 188 -13.38 -14.08 -4.83
C GLY A 188 -13.70 -14.03 -3.33
N ASP A 189 -12.73 -13.70 -2.46
CA ASP A 189 -13.01 -13.49 -1.05
C ASP A 189 -13.85 -12.21 -0.83
N PRO A 190 -14.63 -12.12 0.26
CA PRO A 190 -15.46 -10.95 0.53
C PRO A 190 -14.64 -9.69 0.84
N THR A 191 -13.42 -9.85 1.34
CA THR A 191 -12.52 -8.75 1.75
C THR A 191 -11.07 -9.10 1.47
N CYS A 192 -10.19 -8.09 1.44
CA CYS A 192 -8.76 -8.31 1.54
C CYS A 192 -8.34 -8.33 3.01
N LEU A 193 -7.73 -9.41 3.47
CA LEU A 193 -7.32 -9.62 4.86
C LEU A 193 -5.81 -9.77 4.95
N PHE A 194 -5.19 -8.91 5.75
CA PHE A 194 -3.75 -8.87 5.99
C PHE A 194 -3.45 -9.29 7.42
N GLU A 195 -2.52 -10.23 7.60
CA GLU A 195 -2.06 -10.67 8.90
C GLU A 195 -0.57 -10.43 9.07
N GLY A 196 -0.18 -9.81 10.19
CA GLY A 196 1.21 -9.63 10.58
C GLY A 196 1.60 -10.65 11.66
N ARG A 197 2.82 -11.19 11.58
CA ARG A 197 3.39 -12.10 12.58
C ARG A 197 4.83 -11.70 12.86
N TRP A 198 5.27 -11.89 14.10
CA TRP A 198 6.68 -11.81 14.52
C TRP A 198 7.01 -12.89 15.52
N SER A 199 8.25 -13.33 15.55
CA SER A 199 8.83 -14.31 16.48
C SER A 199 10.09 -13.73 17.13
#